data_6eeb74feb9f104790d39f27485bd7a00
#
_entry.id   6eeb74feb9f104790d39f27485bd7a00
#
_cell.length_a   1.000
_cell.length_b   1.000
_cell.length_c   1.000
_cell.angle_alpha   90.00
_cell.angle_beta   90.00
_cell.angle_gamma   90.00
#
_symmetry.space_group_name_H-M   'P 1'
#
loop_
_entity.id
_entity.type
_entity.pdbx_description
1 polymer ?
#
loop_
_entity_poly.entity_id
_entity_poly.type
_entity_poly.pdbx_seq_one_letter_code
_entity_poly.pdbx_strand_id
1 'polypeptide(L)'
;MRTFAILGMLSLSLACGGGGGGPAGPVENPQITVPGDYQLLVASSGGIRGYSLHVPSGWNGTSALPVLLVFHGVPRGNMRALTGFDAIADQRGFAVAYPESRDQDWAIGCTACTNAARGGIDDVRFVEDLLDDLAGSLPVDSRRVWAAGFSQGALLAHFLACEIPDRIAAFASVAATMIEQVAIGCEPTRKVPWLFVHGSEDEVLPAAGEQGAFANTISIQTTTSIWADFDGCADGAALSELPDGGDGDLTNVRLHDWSACEAGVDVQWYEIVGGGHVWPGSPVDFDPVFGAESPDLATSRAIADFVASFSL
;
A
#
# COMPACT_ATOMS: atom_id res chain seq x y z
N MET A 1 -1.14 27.15 45.09
CA MET A 1 -0.49 25.87 45.22
C MET A 1 -0.88 25.02 44.04
N ARG A 2 -0.03 24.91 43.03
CA ARG A 2 -0.23 24.07 41.84
C ARG A 2 0.77 22.94 41.89
N THR A 3 0.29 21.72 42.00
CA THR A 3 1.09 20.52 42.10
C THR A 3 1.52 20.09 40.68
N PHE A 4 2.81 20.11 40.39
CA PHE A 4 3.39 19.57 39.16
C PHE A 4 3.61 18.06 39.33
N ALA A 5 3.01 17.29 38.44
CA ALA A 5 3.33 15.85 38.31
C ALA A 5 4.59 15.71 37.47
N ILE A 6 5.59 15.07 38.04
CA ILE A 6 6.88 14.76 37.40
C ILE A 6 6.69 13.47 36.59
N LEU A 7 6.80 13.58 35.27
CA LEU A 7 6.87 12.41 34.36
C LEU A 7 8.28 11.84 34.45
N GLY A 8 8.40 10.60 34.91
CA GLY A 8 9.68 9.89 34.98
C GLY A 8 10.16 9.48 33.58
N MET A 9 11.26 10.08 33.15
CA MET A 9 12.03 9.59 31.99
C MET A 9 12.80 8.33 32.39
N LEU A 10 12.46 7.20 31.79
CA LEU A 10 13.27 5.99 31.88
C LEU A 10 14.46 6.15 30.93
N SER A 11 15.63 6.43 31.47
CA SER A 11 16.87 6.46 30.70
C SER A 11 17.38 5.05 30.47
N LEU A 12 17.32 4.58 29.23
CA LEU A 12 17.99 3.36 28.79
C LEU A 12 19.49 3.65 28.65
N SER A 13 20.32 3.10 29.55
CA SER A 13 21.76 3.14 29.44
C SER A 13 22.23 2.10 28.40
N LEU A 14 22.71 2.56 27.24
CA LEU A 14 23.50 1.73 26.33
C LEU A 14 24.85 1.41 26.91
N ALA A 15 25.08 0.17 27.27
CA ALA A 15 26.40 -0.38 27.54
C ALA A 15 27.05 -0.78 26.20
N CYS A 16 28.11 -0.06 25.80
CA CYS A 16 29.02 -0.48 24.74
C CYS A 16 29.83 -1.67 25.18
N GLY A 17 29.44 -2.88 24.77
CA GLY A 17 30.26 -4.10 24.89
C GLY A 17 30.47 -4.66 23.49
N GLY A 18 31.73 -4.61 22.98
CA GLY A 18 32.11 -5.26 21.74
C GLY A 18 32.16 -6.78 21.89
N GLY A 19 31.63 -7.51 20.90
CA GLY A 19 31.80 -8.96 20.81
C GLY A 19 30.75 -9.65 20.00
N GLY A 20 31.15 -10.27 18.89
CA GLY A 20 30.55 -11.43 18.23
C GLY A 20 29.04 -11.38 17.90
N GLY A 21 28.70 -11.18 16.64
CA GLY A 21 27.31 -11.31 16.16
C GLY A 21 26.78 -12.74 16.32
N GLY A 22 26.09 -12.98 17.42
CA GLY A 22 25.14 -14.09 17.51
C GLY A 22 23.88 -13.75 16.74
N PRO A 23 23.07 -14.74 16.32
CA PRO A 23 21.78 -14.45 15.68
C PRO A 23 20.95 -13.58 16.63
N ALA A 24 20.35 -12.52 16.08
CA ALA A 24 19.40 -11.70 16.83
C ALA A 24 18.33 -12.63 17.40
N GLY A 25 18.07 -12.51 18.71
CA GLY A 25 16.99 -13.26 19.35
C GLY A 25 15.65 -12.93 18.69
N PRO A 26 14.62 -13.76 18.93
CA PRO A 26 13.30 -13.52 18.36
C PRO A 26 12.84 -12.11 18.73
N VAL A 27 12.34 -11.37 17.75
CA VAL A 27 11.64 -10.10 18.00
C VAL A 27 10.29 -10.48 18.54
N GLU A 28 9.99 -10.08 19.78
CA GLU A 28 8.66 -10.28 20.36
C GLU A 28 7.98 -8.91 20.48
N ASN A 29 6.94 -8.70 19.69
CA ASN A 29 6.06 -7.56 19.81
C ASN A 29 5.06 -7.77 20.97
N PRO A 30 4.60 -6.70 21.62
CA PRO A 30 3.63 -6.82 22.69
C PRO A 30 2.27 -7.29 22.16
N GLN A 31 1.49 -7.99 23.02
CA GLN A 31 0.08 -8.21 22.74
C GLN A 31 -0.65 -6.87 22.76
N ILE A 32 -1.31 -6.54 21.66
CA ILE A 32 -2.08 -5.30 21.49
C ILE A 32 -3.52 -5.59 21.91
N THR A 33 -3.96 -4.92 22.95
CA THR A 33 -5.30 -5.08 23.53
C THR A 33 -6.09 -3.78 23.65
N VAL A 34 -5.47 -2.67 23.22
CA VAL A 34 -6.10 -1.35 23.25
C VAL A 34 -5.90 -0.62 21.91
N PRO A 35 -6.79 0.32 21.55
CA PRO A 35 -6.58 1.22 20.43
C PRO A 35 -5.32 2.09 20.59
N GLY A 36 -4.75 2.53 19.47
CA GLY A 36 -3.61 3.45 19.50
C GLY A 36 -2.61 3.22 18.38
N ASP A 37 -1.50 3.95 18.47
CA ASP A 37 -0.40 3.90 17.52
C ASP A 37 0.79 3.14 18.09
N TYR A 38 1.30 2.22 17.30
CA TYR A 38 2.39 1.32 17.69
C TYR A 38 3.55 1.41 16.69
N GLN A 39 4.78 1.30 17.21
CA GLN A 39 5.99 1.08 16.41
C GLN A 39 6.46 -0.33 16.70
N LEU A 40 6.46 -1.17 15.68
CA LEU A 40 6.69 -2.59 15.81
C LEU A 40 7.84 -3.03 14.93
N LEU A 41 8.40 -4.17 15.25
CA LEU A 41 9.54 -4.75 14.53
C LEU A 41 9.18 -6.17 14.11
N VAL A 42 9.64 -6.58 12.96
CA VAL A 42 9.50 -7.95 12.47
C VAL A 42 10.87 -8.48 12.04
N ALA A 43 11.18 -9.69 12.49
CA ALA A 43 12.33 -10.43 12.00
C ALA A 43 11.97 -11.12 10.70
N SER A 44 12.69 -10.80 9.62
CA SER A 44 12.47 -11.37 8.30
C SER A 44 13.79 -11.71 7.62
N SER A 45 13.74 -12.33 6.46
CA SER A 45 14.92 -12.59 5.64
C SER A 45 15.67 -11.28 5.40
N GLY A 46 16.94 -11.26 5.80
CA GLY A 46 17.80 -10.07 5.71
C GLY A 46 17.85 -9.18 6.94
N GLY A 47 17.12 -9.46 8.04
CA GLY A 47 17.26 -8.75 9.30
C GLY A 47 15.96 -8.32 9.96
N ILE A 48 16.06 -7.35 10.84
CA ILE A 48 14.90 -6.76 11.53
C ILE A 48 14.43 -5.55 10.76
N ARG A 49 13.11 -5.43 10.55
CA ARG A 49 12.44 -4.32 9.84
C ARG A 49 11.33 -3.73 10.70
N GLY A 50 11.10 -2.44 10.52
CA GLY A 50 10.06 -1.72 11.24
C GLY A 50 8.75 -1.62 10.47
N TYR A 51 7.67 -1.45 11.19
CA TYR A 51 6.42 -0.95 10.67
C TYR A 51 5.67 -0.15 11.74
N SER A 52 4.90 0.84 11.33
CA SER A 52 3.96 1.49 12.24
C SER A 52 2.56 0.93 12.04
N LEU A 53 1.82 0.79 13.13
CA LEU A 53 0.45 0.26 13.13
C LEU A 53 -0.48 1.25 13.81
N HIS A 54 -1.58 1.57 13.14
CA HIS A 54 -2.72 2.27 13.74
C HIS A 54 -3.84 1.26 14.03
N VAL A 55 -4.26 1.19 15.28
CA VAL A 55 -5.41 0.39 15.74
C VAL A 55 -6.55 1.34 16.03
N PRO A 56 -7.72 1.20 15.37
CA PRO A 56 -8.78 2.19 15.38
C PRO A 56 -9.35 2.44 16.77
N SER A 57 -9.66 3.70 17.06
CA SER A 57 -10.08 4.18 18.38
C SER A 57 -11.35 3.51 18.91
N GLY A 58 -12.22 3.03 18.03
CA GLY A 58 -13.46 2.32 18.37
C GLY A 58 -13.29 0.82 18.67
N TRP A 59 -12.08 0.27 18.56
CA TRP A 59 -11.86 -1.16 18.75
C TRP A 59 -12.00 -1.58 20.22
N ASN A 60 -12.60 -2.75 20.46
CA ASN A 60 -12.90 -3.26 21.79
C ASN A 60 -11.79 -4.13 22.42
N GLY A 61 -10.64 -4.28 21.76
CA GLY A 61 -9.52 -5.08 22.24
C GLY A 61 -9.60 -6.59 21.95
N THR A 62 -10.69 -7.08 21.40
CA THR A 62 -10.91 -8.52 21.23
C THR A 62 -11.50 -8.95 19.89
N SER A 63 -12.29 -8.11 19.24
CA SER A 63 -12.86 -8.43 17.93
C SER A 63 -11.77 -8.51 16.86
N ALA A 64 -11.88 -9.48 15.95
CA ALA A 64 -10.97 -9.58 14.83
C ALA A 64 -11.10 -8.34 13.93
N LEU A 65 -9.95 -7.72 13.62
CA LEU A 65 -9.84 -6.51 12.80
C LEU A 65 -9.40 -6.84 11.37
N PRO A 66 -10.06 -6.28 10.35
CA PRO A 66 -9.45 -6.17 9.03
C PRO A 66 -8.18 -5.33 9.09
N VAL A 67 -7.25 -5.55 8.16
CA VAL A 67 -5.97 -4.84 8.10
C VAL A 67 -5.73 -4.32 6.69
N LEU A 68 -5.38 -3.03 6.57
CA LEU A 68 -4.86 -2.43 5.35
C LEU A 68 -3.35 -2.24 5.48
N LEU A 69 -2.57 -2.84 4.58
CA LEU A 69 -1.14 -2.58 4.41
C LEU A 69 -0.97 -1.40 3.45
N VAL A 70 -0.13 -0.42 3.81
CA VAL A 70 0.09 0.78 2.98
C VAL A 70 1.58 0.95 2.70
N PHE A 71 1.98 0.67 1.46
CA PHE A 71 3.38 0.67 1.03
C PHE A 71 3.80 2.02 0.45
N HIS A 72 4.94 2.55 0.95
CA HIS A 72 5.48 3.85 0.53
C HIS A 72 6.21 3.79 -0.82
N GLY A 73 6.33 4.97 -1.45
CA GLY A 73 7.17 5.17 -2.63
C GLY A 73 8.64 5.41 -2.28
N VAL A 74 9.41 5.93 -3.26
CA VAL A 74 10.82 6.31 -3.10
C VAL A 74 10.98 7.81 -3.35
N PRO A 75 11.67 8.55 -2.45
CA PRO A 75 12.17 8.12 -1.16
C PRO A 75 11.05 7.74 -0.20
N ARG A 76 11.37 7.00 0.88
CA ARG A 76 10.39 6.62 1.90
C ARG A 76 9.71 7.86 2.48
N GLY A 77 8.43 8.01 2.17
CA GLY A 77 7.57 9.08 2.67
C GLY A 77 6.77 8.67 3.91
N ASN A 78 6.18 9.67 4.58
CA ASN A 78 5.25 9.42 5.67
C ASN A 78 3.85 9.09 5.09
N MET A 79 3.62 7.82 4.76
CA MET A 79 2.35 7.37 4.18
C MET A 79 1.15 7.62 5.08
N ARG A 80 1.33 7.60 6.41
CA ARG A 80 0.27 7.93 7.36
C ARG A 80 -0.24 9.36 7.16
N ALA A 81 0.68 10.33 7.07
CA ALA A 81 0.31 11.73 6.81
C ALA A 81 -0.22 11.91 5.38
N LEU A 82 0.43 11.29 4.39
CA LEU A 82 0.08 11.42 2.98
C LEU A 82 -1.33 10.91 2.68
N THR A 83 -1.71 9.78 3.26
CA THR A 83 -2.97 9.12 2.92
C THR A 83 -4.12 9.45 3.86
N GLY A 84 -3.81 9.82 5.11
CA GLY A 84 -4.83 10.07 6.15
C GLY A 84 -5.69 8.84 6.49
N PHE A 85 -5.23 7.62 6.20
CA PHE A 85 -6.02 6.41 6.43
C PHE A 85 -6.40 6.19 7.89
N ASP A 86 -5.62 6.68 8.86
CA ASP A 86 -5.94 6.50 10.29
C ASP A 86 -7.34 7.04 10.64
N ALA A 87 -7.68 8.22 10.13
CA ALA A 87 -9.01 8.82 10.37
C ALA A 87 -10.14 8.03 9.69
N ILE A 88 -9.88 7.39 8.55
CA ILE A 88 -10.84 6.52 7.86
C ILE A 88 -10.96 5.19 8.61
N ALA A 89 -9.85 4.65 9.08
CA ALA A 89 -9.78 3.44 9.89
C ALA A 89 -10.58 3.56 11.19
N ASP A 90 -10.46 4.68 11.88
CA ASP A 90 -11.27 5.00 13.07
C ASP A 90 -12.77 4.99 12.78
N GLN A 91 -13.18 5.48 11.60
CA GLN A 91 -14.60 5.54 11.22
C GLN A 91 -15.15 4.18 10.78
N ARG A 92 -14.30 3.31 10.21
CA ARG A 92 -14.72 2.07 9.54
C ARG A 92 -14.33 0.80 10.28
N GLY A 93 -13.46 0.87 11.29
CA GLY A 93 -13.10 -0.23 12.16
C GLY A 93 -12.13 -1.23 11.52
N PHE A 94 -11.06 -0.77 10.88
CA PHE A 94 -9.93 -1.58 10.42
C PHE A 94 -8.60 -1.03 10.96
N ALA A 95 -7.58 -1.87 11.04
CA ALA A 95 -6.24 -1.42 11.39
C ALA A 95 -5.45 -1.05 10.13
N VAL A 96 -4.49 -0.13 10.26
CA VAL A 96 -3.60 0.27 9.16
C VAL A 96 -2.15 0.01 9.53
N ALA A 97 -1.48 -0.82 8.76
CA ALA A 97 -0.05 -1.05 8.90
C ALA A 97 0.72 -0.32 7.80
N TYR A 98 1.78 0.38 8.18
CA TYR A 98 2.69 1.11 7.29
C TYR A 98 4.07 0.47 7.35
N PRO A 99 4.34 -0.54 6.53
CA PRO A 99 5.64 -1.22 6.51
C PRO A 99 6.75 -0.30 6.01
N GLU A 100 7.96 -0.53 6.52
CA GLU A 100 9.16 0.19 6.10
C GLU A 100 10.03 -0.69 5.21
N SER A 101 10.41 -0.17 4.04
CA SER A 101 11.38 -0.86 3.19
C SER A 101 12.76 -0.90 3.84
N ARG A 102 13.58 -1.86 3.40
CA ARG A 102 15.00 -1.83 3.69
C ARG A 102 15.69 -0.90 2.67
N ASP A 103 16.66 -0.11 3.16
CA ASP A 103 17.50 0.75 2.31
C ASP A 103 16.71 1.72 1.39
N GLN A 104 15.51 2.14 1.83
CA GLN A 104 14.66 3.16 1.18
C GLN A 104 13.88 2.68 -0.05
N ASP A 105 14.09 1.48 -0.57
CA ASP A 105 13.36 0.96 -1.72
C ASP A 105 12.89 -0.50 -1.51
N TRP A 106 12.02 -0.98 -2.41
CA TRP A 106 11.42 -2.30 -2.38
C TRP A 106 12.00 -3.19 -3.47
N ALA A 107 12.06 -4.51 -3.23
CA ALA A 107 12.23 -5.51 -4.27
C ALA A 107 10.87 -5.78 -4.94
N ILE A 108 10.72 -5.30 -6.15
CA ILE A 108 9.42 -5.18 -6.85
C ILE A 108 9.23 -6.20 -7.98
N GLY A 109 9.85 -7.36 -7.87
CA GLY A 109 9.70 -8.45 -8.85
C GLY A 109 10.63 -8.37 -10.07
N CYS A 110 11.58 -7.44 -10.10
CA CYS A 110 12.62 -7.39 -11.12
C CYS A 110 13.99 -7.76 -10.56
N THR A 111 14.85 -8.38 -11.38
CA THR A 111 16.11 -8.98 -10.90
C THR A 111 17.15 -7.96 -10.40
N ALA A 112 17.15 -6.73 -10.93
CA ALA A 112 18.21 -5.75 -10.64
C ALA A 112 17.76 -4.29 -10.75
N CYS A 113 16.47 -4.01 -10.75
CA CYS A 113 15.95 -2.66 -10.98
C CYS A 113 16.03 -1.78 -9.73
N THR A 114 16.04 -2.33 -8.52
CA THR A 114 16.13 -1.60 -7.26
C THR A 114 17.39 -1.96 -6.47
N ASN A 115 17.77 -1.16 -5.46
CA ASN A 115 18.85 -1.54 -4.56
C ASN A 115 18.47 -2.76 -3.73
N ALA A 116 17.20 -2.85 -3.29
CA ALA A 116 16.68 -4.00 -2.58
C ALA A 116 16.81 -5.28 -3.42
N ALA A 117 16.36 -5.26 -4.68
CA ALA A 117 16.49 -6.41 -5.57
C ALA A 117 17.96 -6.82 -5.81
N ARG A 118 18.85 -5.84 -6.08
CA ARG A 118 20.30 -6.08 -6.19
C ARG A 118 20.92 -6.62 -4.90
N GLY A 119 20.40 -6.21 -3.76
CA GLY A 119 20.83 -6.66 -2.43
C GLY A 119 20.27 -8.02 -2.02
N GLY A 120 19.45 -8.66 -2.87
CA GLY A 120 18.82 -9.95 -2.58
C GLY A 120 17.78 -9.86 -1.45
N ILE A 121 17.14 -8.70 -1.29
CA ILE A 121 16.05 -8.51 -0.33
C ILE A 121 14.80 -9.21 -0.86
N ASP A 122 14.13 -9.96 0.00
CA ASP A 122 12.87 -10.63 -0.27
C ASP A 122 11.73 -9.89 0.44
N ASP A 123 11.06 -8.99 -0.29
CA ASP A 123 9.95 -8.21 0.24
C ASP A 123 8.63 -8.98 0.26
N VAL A 124 8.49 -10.03 -0.55
CA VAL A 124 7.36 -10.97 -0.46
C VAL A 124 7.42 -11.68 0.89
N ARG A 125 8.57 -12.28 1.20
CA ARG A 125 8.78 -12.95 2.49
C ARG A 125 8.61 -12.00 3.67
N PHE A 126 9.06 -10.74 3.54
CA PHE A 126 8.85 -9.74 4.58
C PHE A 126 7.37 -9.46 4.83
N VAL A 127 6.56 -9.37 3.79
CA VAL A 127 5.11 -9.14 3.95
C VAL A 127 4.42 -10.36 4.57
N GLU A 128 4.83 -11.58 4.23
CA GLU A 128 4.34 -12.79 4.88
C GLU A 128 4.66 -12.80 6.38
N ASP A 129 5.93 -12.54 6.74
CA ASP A 129 6.39 -12.47 8.13
C ASP A 129 5.67 -11.35 8.91
N LEU A 130 5.41 -10.20 8.28
CA LEU A 130 4.65 -9.09 8.86
C LEU A 130 3.20 -9.47 9.14
N LEU A 131 2.55 -10.18 8.23
CA LEU A 131 1.18 -10.67 8.43
C LEU A 131 1.09 -11.69 9.56
N ASP A 132 2.09 -12.56 9.68
CA ASP A 132 2.19 -13.55 10.77
C ASP A 132 2.46 -12.85 12.12
N ASP A 133 3.31 -11.83 12.15
CA ASP A 133 3.58 -11.02 13.34
C ASP A 133 2.34 -10.23 13.79
N LEU A 134 1.63 -9.62 12.86
CA LEU A 134 0.35 -8.94 13.14
C LEU A 134 -0.67 -9.91 13.76
N ALA A 135 -0.84 -11.10 13.17
CA ALA A 135 -1.75 -12.12 13.69
C ALA A 135 -1.33 -12.67 15.07
N GLY A 136 -0.02 -12.62 15.37
CA GLY A 136 0.53 -12.94 16.69
C GLY A 136 0.31 -11.84 17.71
N SER A 137 0.21 -10.58 17.30
CA SER A 137 0.16 -9.41 18.18
C SER A 137 -1.27 -8.94 18.50
N LEU A 138 -2.23 -9.13 17.59
CA LEU A 138 -3.64 -8.77 17.77
C LEU A 138 -4.54 -9.72 16.97
N PRO A 139 -5.85 -9.82 17.32
CA PRO A 139 -6.78 -10.63 16.54
C PRO A 139 -7.05 -10.00 15.16
N VAL A 140 -6.36 -10.51 14.12
CA VAL A 140 -6.56 -10.11 12.73
C VAL A 140 -7.66 -10.94 12.08
N ASP A 141 -8.54 -10.30 11.31
CA ASP A 141 -9.41 -11.01 10.37
C ASP A 141 -8.59 -11.34 9.11
N SER A 142 -8.01 -12.53 9.08
CA SER A 142 -7.13 -12.98 8.00
C SER A 142 -7.83 -13.08 6.64
N ARG A 143 -9.16 -13.04 6.59
CA ARG A 143 -9.91 -12.98 5.32
C ARG A 143 -10.04 -11.56 4.79
N ARG A 144 -9.83 -10.54 5.60
CA ARG A 144 -9.92 -9.13 5.23
C ARG A 144 -8.59 -8.43 5.50
N VAL A 145 -7.58 -8.88 4.78
CA VAL A 145 -6.29 -8.20 4.64
C VAL A 145 -6.25 -7.56 3.26
N TRP A 146 -5.91 -6.29 3.18
CA TRP A 146 -5.85 -5.52 1.95
C TRP A 146 -4.51 -4.82 1.81
N ALA A 147 -4.14 -4.46 0.59
CA ALA A 147 -2.90 -3.76 0.31
C ALA A 147 -3.13 -2.54 -0.58
N ALA A 148 -2.50 -1.42 -0.24
CA ALA A 148 -2.43 -0.24 -1.08
C ALA A 148 -0.98 0.22 -1.19
N GLY A 149 -0.57 0.72 -2.35
CA GLY A 149 0.77 1.25 -2.56
C GLY A 149 0.76 2.57 -3.31
N PHE A 150 1.79 3.38 -3.07
CA PHE A 150 2.07 4.60 -3.82
C PHE A 150 3.39 4.45 -4.57
N SER A 151 3.42 4.83 -5.87
CA SER A 151 4.67 4.84 -6.63
C SER A 151 5.35 3.45 -6.59
N GLN A 152 6.59 3.34 -6.13
CA GLN A 152 7.27 2.06 -6.00
C GLN A 152 6.54 1.07 -5.06
N GLY A 153 5.85 1.56 -4.02
CA GLY A 153 5.01 0.70 -3.17
C GLY A 153 3.82 0.10 -3.92
N ALA A 154 3.31 0.78 -4.95
CA ALA A 154 2.30 0.25 -5.84
C ALA A 154 2.87 -0.81 -6.80
N LEU A 155 4.11 -0.63 -7.30
CA LEU A 155 4.82 -1.68 -8.04
C LEU A 155 5.00 -2.95 -7.18
N LEU A 156 5.31 -2.79 -5.88
CA LEU A 156 5.34 -3.91 -4.93
C LEU A 156 3.96 -4.56 -4.80
N ALA A 157 2.87 -3.79 -4.72
CA ALA A 157 1.52 -4.34 -4.60
C ALA A 157 1.18 -5.26 -5.79
N HIS A 158 1.57 -4.90 -7.02
CA HIS A 158 1.43 -5.78 -8.18
C HIS A 158 2.20 -7.08 -8.03
N PHE A 159 3.44 -7.01 -7.54
CA PHE A 159 4.26 -8.20 -7.32
C PHE A 159 3.65 -9.11 -6.23
N LEU A 160 3.18 -8.54 -5.13
CA LEU A 160 2.50 -9.30 -4.07
C LEU A 160 1.22 -9.98 -4.56
N ALA A 161 0.46 -9.33 -5.45
CA ALA A 161 -0.75 -9.92 -6.01
C ALA A 161 -0.47 -11.14 -6.91
N CYS A 162 0.72 -11.20 -7.50
CA CYS A 162 1.16 -12.38 -8.26
C CYS A 162 1.69 -13.49 -7.33
N GLU A 163 2.43 -13.15 -6.27
CA GLU A 163 3.17 -14.10 -5.44
C GLU A 163 2.36 -14.66 -4.26
N ILE A 164 1.58 -13.80 -3.60
CA ILE A 164 0.82 -14.17 -2.39
C ILE A 164 -0.66 -13.73 -2.45
N PRO A 165 -1.38 -13.99 -3.55
CA PRO A 165 -2.77 -13.59 -3.68
C PRO A 165 -3.67 -14.19 -2.60
N ASP A 166 -3.34 -15.36 -2.06
CA ASP A 166 -4.12 -16.06 -1.03
C ASP A 166 -3.96 -15.44 0.39
N ARG A 167 -3.09 -14.43 0.55
CA ARG A 167 -2.89 -13.73 1.81
C ARG A 167 -3.52 -12.33 1.84
N ILE A 168 -3.89 -11.77 0.68
CA ILE A 168 -4.35 -10.38 0.55
C ILE A 168 -5.62 -10.36 -0.32
N ALA A 169 -6.74 -9.91 0.24
CA ALA A 169 -8.07 -10.02 -0.36
C ALA A 169 -8.30 -9.06 -1.53
N ALA A 170 -7.74 -7.85 -1.48
CA ALA A 170 -7.86 -6.83 -2.52
C ALA A 170 -6.66 -5.87 -2.52
N PHE A 171 -6.41 -5.24 -3.66
CA PHE A 171 -5.26 -4.38 -3.87
C PHE A 171 -5.64 -3.01 -4.43
N ALA A 172 -4.81 -2.00 -4.13
CA ALA A 172 -4.89 -0.69 -4.75
C ALA A 172 -3.50 -0.18 -5.17
N SER A 173 -3.43 0.39 -6.37
CA SER A 173 -2.22 0.94 -6.97
C SER A 173 -2.41 2.43 -7.25
N VAL A 174 -1.60 3.30 -6.66
CA VAL A 174 -1.65 4.75 -6.89
C VAL A 174 -0.35 5.23 -7.50
N ALA A 175 -0.43 5.94 -8.62
CA ALA A 175 0.68 6.49 -9.38
C ALA A 175 1.74 5.43 -9.76
N ALA A 176 1.28 4.25 -10.19
CA ALA A 176 2.13 3.23 -10.81
C ALA A 176 1.34 2.35 -11.77
N THR A 177 2.08 1.79 -12.72
CA THR A 177 1.63 0.74 -13.63
C THR A 177 2.30 -0.57 -13.24
N MET A 178 2.29 -1.59 -14.07
CA MET A 178 2.91 -2.87 -13.77
C MET A 178 4.28 -2.98 -14.43
N ILE A 179 5.24 -3.60 -13.76
CA ILE A 179 6.55 -3.93 -14.34
C ILE A 179 6.37 -5.02 -15.40
N GLU A 180 6.98 -4.84 -16.57
CA GLU A 180 6.91 -5.79 -17.68
C GLU A 180 7.34 -7.21 -17.27
N GLN A 181 8.42 -7.33 -16.50
CA GLN A 181 8.90 -8.63 -15.99
C GLN A 181 7.88 -9.31 -15.06
N VAL A 182 7.20 -8.54 -14.23
CA VAL A 182 6.13 -9.05 -13.35
C VAL A 182 4.93 -9.47 -14.19
N ALA A 183 4.52 -8.66 -15.18
CA ALA A 183 3.40 -8.97 -16.05
C ALA A 183 3.57 -10.30 -16.82
N ILE A 184 4.82 -10.61 -17.27
CA ILE A 184 5.13 -11.84 -17.99
C ILE A 184 5.03 -13.08 -17.09
N GLY A 185 5.37 -12.96 -15.80
CA GLY A 185 5.44 -14.09 -14.86
C GLY A 185 4.26 -14.21 -13.90
N CYS A 186 3.26 -13.35 -14.03
CA CYS A 186 2.16 -13.26 -13.07
C CYS A 186 1.07 -14.31 -13.36
N GLU A 187 0.96 -15.33 -12.50
CA GLU A 187 -0.06 -16.37 -12.56
C GLU A 187 -0.73 -16.55 -11.18
N PRO A 188 -1.56 -15.61 -10.75
CA PRO A 188 -2.19 -15.68 -9.42
C PRO A 188 -3.11 -16.91 -9.29
N THR A 189 -3.19 -17.46 -8.09
CA THR A 189 -3.99 -18.68 -7.80
C THR A 189 -5.48 -18.43 -7.70
N ARG A 190 -5.90 -17.15 -7.62
CA ARG A 190 -7.30 -16.71 -7.53
C ARG A 190 -7.53 -15.41 -8.26
N LYS A 191 -8.79 -15.06 -8.48
CA LYS A 191 -9.20 -13.73 -8.97
C LYS A 191 -8.85 -12.65 -7.96
N VAL A 192 -8.39 -11.48 -8.43
CA VAL A 192 -7.77 -10.44 -7.60
C VAL A 192 -8.44 -9.08 -7.84
N PRO A 193 -9.25 -8.57 -6.88
CA PRO A 193 -9.86 -7.25 -7.02
C PRO A 193 -8.81 -6.13 -7.03
N TRP A 194 -8.95 -5.18 -7.96
CA TRP A 194 -8.02 -4.08 -8.13
C TRP A 194 -8.69 -2.71 -8.24
N LEU A 195 -8.13 -1.73 -7.53
CA LEU A 195 -8.39 -0.31 -7.76
C LEU A 195 -7.10 0.39 -8.18
N PHE A 196 -7.15 1.11 -9.30
CA PHE A 196 -6.04 1.92 -9.80
C PHE A 196 -6.39 3.39 -9.74
N VAL A 197 -5.39 4.23 -9.39
CA VAL A 197 -5.46 5.69 -9.52
C VAL A 197 -4.19 6.15 -10.22
N HIS A 198 -4.31 6.81 -11.38
CA HIS A 198 -3.13 7.20 -12.14
C HIS A 198 -3.34 8.51 -12.89
N GLY A 199 -2.35 9.41 -12.80
CA GLY A 199 -2.34 10.66 -13.53
C GLY A 199 -1.96 10.48 -15.00
N SER A 200 -2.71 11.09 -15.92
CA SER A 200 -2.41 10.98 -17.35
C SER A 200 -1.12 11.70 -17.75
N GLU A 201 -0.68 12.68 -16.94
CA GLU A 201 0.55 13.46 -17.13
C GLU A 201 1.61 13.14 -16.06
N ASP A 202 1.57 11.93 -15.51
CA ASP A 202 2.61 11.43 -14.60
C ASP A 202 3.95 11.31 -15.37
N GLU A 203 4.93 12.18 -15.02
CA GLU A 203 6.26 12.19 -15.62
C GLU A 203 7.27 11.28 -14.86
N VAL A 204 6.91 10.75 -13.69
CA VAL A 204 7.78 9.88 -12.88
C VAL A 204 7.58 8.42 -13.25
N LEU A 205 6.32 7.98 -13.34
CA LEU A 205 5.93 6.67 -13.86
C LEU A 205 4.83 6.87 -14.92
N PRO A 206 5.21 7.11 -16.17
CA PRO A 206 4.27 7.52 -17.22
C PRO A 206 3.11 6.54 -17.43
N ALA A 207 1.90 7.08 -17.58
CA ALA A 207 0.70 6.29 -17.86
C ALA A 207 0.83 5.42 -19.11
N ALA A 208 1.63 5.85 -20.09
CA ALA A 208 1.95 5.08 -21.29
C ALA A 208 2.91 3.90 -21.06
N GLY A 209 3.45 3.78 -19.83
CA GLY A 209 4.59 2.91 -19.53
C GLY A 209 5.90 3.49 -20.05
N GLU A 210 7.00 2.95 -19.60
CA GLU A 210 8.33 3.40 -20.06
C GLU A 210 9.31 2.24 -20.21
N GLN A 211 10.31 2.45 -21.07
CA GLN A 211 11.53 1.63 -21.17
C GLN A 211 12.63 2.41 -20.44
N GLY A 212 12.64 2.32 -19.11
CA GLY A 212 13.40 3.23 -18.26
C GLY A 212 14.68 2.64 -17.68
N ALA A 213 15.49 3.55 -17.14
CA ALA A 213 16.71 3.18 -16.41
C ALA A 213 16.42 2.48 -15.06
N PHE A 214 15.23 2.66 -14.52
CA PHE A 214 14.80 2.08 -13.26
C PHE A 214 14.16 0.70 -13.47
N ALA A 215 13.10 0.62 -14.27
CA ALA A 215 12.44 -0.62 -14.67
C ALA A 215 11.65 -0.38 -15.97
N ASN A 216 11.45 -1.44 -16.76
CA ASN A 216 10.49 -1.36 -17.85
C ASN A 216 9.09 -1.54 -17.28
N THR A 217 8.20 -0.62 -17.57
CA THR A 217 6.79 -0.69 -17.18
C THR A 217 5.90 -0.74 -18.41
N ILE A 218 4.77 -1.43 -18.31
CA ILE A 218 3.72 -1.43 -19.32
C ILE A 218 2.75 -0.28 -19.05
N SER A 219 1.91 0.11 -20.04
CA SER A 219 0.95 1.17 -19.85
C SER A 219 -0.12 0.83 -18.80
N ILE A 220 -0.76 1.85 -18.22
CA ILE A 220 -1.88 1.65 -17.30
C ILE A 220 -3.04 0.93 -17.99
N GLN A 221 -3.32 1.22 -19.25
CA GLN A 221 -4.34 0.52 -20.04
C GLN A 221 -4.01 -0.96 -20.17
N THR A 222 -2.77 -1.31 -20.47
CA THR A 222 -2.34 -2.72 -20.56
C THR A 222 -2.40 -3.37 -19.18
N THR A 223 -1.97 -2.67 -18.12
CA THR A 223 -2.03 -3.17 -16.74
C THR A 223 -3.46 -3.51 -16.33
N THR A 224 -4.40 -2.59 -16.52
CA THR A 224 -5.81 -2.80 -16.16
C THR A 224 -6.46 -3.88 -17.01
N SER A 225 -6.12 -3.95 -18.32
CA SER A 225 -6.62 -5.01 -19.20
C SER A 225 -6.12 -6.40 -18.78
N ILE A 226 -4.84 -6.55 -18.39
CA ILE A 226 -4.30 -7.82 -17.90
C ILE A 226 -5.09 -8.31 -16.68
N TRP A 227 -5.36 -7.43 -15.70
CA TRP A 227 -6.12 -7.81 -14.53
C TRP A 227 -7.59 -8.09 -14.85
N ALA A 228 -8.23 -7.25 -15.70
CA ALA A 228 -9.62 -7.49 -16.13
C ALA A 228 -9.77 -8.80 -16.90
N ASP A 229 -8.85 -9.11 -17.82
CA ASP A 229 -8.84 -10.37 -18.57
C ASP A 229 -8.61 -11.56 -17.64
N PHE A 230 -7.63 -11.45 -16.72
CA PHE A 230 -7.35 -12.48 -15.71
C PHE A 230 -8.58 -12.74 -14.83
N ASP A 231 -9.28 -11.69 -14.42
CA ASP A 231 -10.45 -11.78 -13.55
C ASP A 231 -11.72 -12.17 -14.29
N GLY A 232 -11.65 -12.35 -15.62
CA GLY A 232 -12.79 -12.75 -16.45
C GLY A 232 -13.89 -11.70 -16.48
N CYS A 233 -13.49 -10.43 -16.47
CA CYS A 233 -14.43 -9.33 -16.60
C CYS A 233 -15.05 -9.26 -18.00
N ALA A 234 -16.24 -8.71 -18.12
CA ALA A 234 -16.85 -8.46 -19.42
C ALA A 234 -16.01 -7.49 -20.27
N ASP A 235 -16.07 -7.63 -21.59
CA ASP A 235 -15.32 -6.79 -22.53
C ASP A 235 -15.60 -5.30 -22.32
N GLY A 236 -14.52 -4.57 -22.04
CA GLY A 236 -14.52 -3.13 -21.91
C GLY A 236 -15.05 -2.60 -20.57
N ALA A 237 -14.47 -1.50 -20.11
CA ALA A 237 -14.92 -0.79 -18.93
C ALA A 237 -16.16 0.07 -19.21
N ALA A 238 -17.06 0.16 -18.26
CA ALA A 238 -18.03 1.24 -18.21
C ALA A 238 -17.31 2.55 -17.87
N LEU A 239 -17.53 3.60 -18.67
CA LEU A 239 -16.91 4.91 -18.49
C LEU A 239 -17.88 5.87 -17.82
N SER A 240 -17.42 6.55 -16.77
CA SER A 240 -18.11 7.67 -16.15
C SER A 240 -17.13 8.74 -15.71
N GLU A 241 -17.57 9.98 -15.63
CA GLU A 241 -16.78 11.09 -15.11
C GLU A 241 -17.30 11.46 -13.72
N LEU A 242 -16.39 11.72 -12.79
CA LEU A 242 -16.75 12.27 -11.50
C LEU A 242 -17.13 13.76 -11.66
N PRO A 243 -17.97 14.30 -10.77
CA PRO A 243 -18.24 15.73 -10.77
C PRO A 243 -16.95 16.54 -10.59
N ASP A 244 -16.72 17.50 -11.47
CA ASP A 244 -15.67 18.50 -11.35
C ASP A 244 -16.10 19.54 -10.29
N GLY A 245 -15.28 19.75 -9.26
CA GLY A 245 -15.49 20.71 -8.20
C GLY A 245 -15.46 22.17 -8.66
N GLY A 246 -15.00 22.43 -9.89
CA GLY A 246 -14.98 23.75 -10.51
C GLY A 246 -13.98 24.73 -9.86
N ASP A 247 -12.94 24.23 -9.22
CA ASP A 247 -11.89 25.01 -8.55
C ASP A 247 -10.78 25.50 -9.50
N GLY A 248 -10.84 25.10 -10.78
CA GLY A 248 -9.94 25.56 -11.83
C GLY A 248 -8.56 24.91 -11.82
N ASP A 249 -8.44 23.73 -11.23
CA ASP A 249 -7.18 22.96 -11.13
C ASP A 249 -6.71 22.34 -12.45
N LEU A 250 -7.55 22.36 -13.49
CA LEU A 250 -7.29 21.82 -14.83
C LEU A 250 -7.22 20.28 -14.88
N THR A 251 -7.69 19.61 -13.85
CA THR A 251 -7.82 18.14 -13.84
C THR A 251 -9.28 17.69 -13.96
N ASN A 252 -9.48 16.44 -14.37
CA ASN A 252 -10.77 15.78 -14.36
C ASN A 252 -10.57 14.33 -13.96
N VAL A 253 -11.56 13.73 -13.31
CA VAL A 253 -11.49 12.32 -12.90
C VAL A 253 -12.44 11.48 -13.73
N ARG A 254 -11.90 10.49 -14.43
CA ARG A 254 -12.65 9.50 -15.19
C ARG A 254 -12.52 8.13 -14.54
N LEU A 255 -13.65 7.50 -14.26
CA LEU A 255 -13.71 6.12 -13.78
C LEU A 255 -13.90 5.17 -14.96
N HIS A 256 -12.97 4.23 -15.10
CA HIS A 256 -13.10 3.02 -15.91
C HIS A 256 -13.46 1.86 -14.97
N ASP A 257 -14.65 1.30 -15.12
CA ASP A 257 -15.20 0.30 -14.21
C ASP A 257 -15.48 -1.02 -14.94
N TRP A 258 -14.72 -2.06 -14.61
CA TRP A 258 -14.94 -3.43 -14.99
C TRP A 258 -15.62 -4.15 -13.82
N SER A 259 -16.91 -3.95 -13.70
CA SER A 259 -17.76 -4.69 -12.77
C SER A 259 -18.25 -6.00 -13.40
N ALA A 260 -18.78 -6.91 -12.57
CA ALA A 260 -19.27 -8.21 -13.00
C ALA A 260 -18.19 -9.16 -13.58
N CYS A 261 -17.01 -9.14 -12.98
CA CYS A 261 -15.97 -10.12 -13.24
C CYS A 261 -16.30 -11.47 -12.58
N GLU A 262 -15.54 -12.53 -12.91
CA GLU A 262 -15.69 -13.83 -12.27
C GLU A 262 -15.43 -13.76 -10.75
N ALA A 263 -15.99 -14.68 -10.00
CA ALA A 263 -15.87 -14.77 -8.54
C ALA A 263 -16.32 -13.52 -7.75
N GLY A 264 -17.04 -12.58 -8.40
CA GLY A 264 -17.55 -11.37 -7.75
C GLY A 264 -16.47 -10.35 -7.38
N VAL A 265 -15.37 -10.34 -8.11
CA VAL A 265 -14.34 -9.31 -8.02
C VAL A 265 -14.63 -8.18 -9.02
N ASP A 266 -13.97 -7.04 -8.82
CA ASP A 266 -14.07 -5.88 -9.69
C ASP A 266 -12.66 -5.32 -9.98
N VAL A 267 -12.51 -4.69 -11.14
CA VAL A 267 -11.33 -3.89 -11.51
C VAL A 267 -11.79 -2.48 -11.81
N GLN A 268 -11.23 -1.50 -11.10
CA GLN A 268 -11.56 -0.09 -11.26
C GLN A 268 -10.30 0.74 -11.52
N TRP A 269 -10.39 1.70 -12.42
CA TRP A 269 -9.32 2.65 -12.67
C TRP A 269 -9.84 4.08 -12.71
N TYR A 270 -9.42 4.89 -11.74
CA TYR A 270 -9.59 6.33 -11.73
C TYR A 270 -8.43 6.98 -12.50
N GLU A 271 -8.71 7.39 -13.72
CA GLU A 271 -7.81 8.20 -14.55
C GLU A 271 -7.92 9.66 -14.12
N ILE A 272 -6.83 10.23 -13.62
CA ILE A 272 -6.77 11.66 -13.33
C ILE A 272 -6.24 12.36 -14.59
N VAL A 273 -7.15 12.83 -15.41
CA VAL A 273 -6.82 13.55 -16.66
C VAL A 273 -6.15 14.86 -16.30
N GLY A 274 -4.93 15.11 -16.83
CA GLY A 274 -4.09 16.25 -16.45
C GLY A 274 -3.34 16.08 -15.13
N GLY A 275 -3.58 14.99 -14.39
CA GLY A 275 -2.92 14.73 -13.11
C GLY A 275 -1.51 14.19 -13.25
N GLY A 276 -0.68 14.48 -12.26
CA GLY A 276 0.74 14.06 -12.18
C GLY A 276 0.97 12.86 -11.26
N HIS A 277 2.21 12.75 -10.75
CA HIS A 277 2.67 11.68 -9.83
C HIS A 277 2.30 12.00 -8.38
N VAL A 278 1.04 11.95 -8.05
CA VAL A 278 0.49 12.40 -6.77
C VAL A 278 -0.50 11.40 -6.19
N TRP A 279 -0.90 11.61 -4.93
CA TRP A 279 -2.01 10.94 -4.27
C TRP A 279 -3.21 11.88 -4.24
N PRO A 280 -4.14 11.82 -5.18
CA PRO A 280 -5.25 12.76 -5.26
C PRO A 280 -6.07 12.84 -3.96
N GLY A 281 -6.40 14.04 -3.53
CA GLY A 281 -7.10 14.29 -2.26
C GLY A 281 -6.27 13.97 -1.02
N SER A 282 -4.94 14.04 -1.13
CA SER A 282 -4.02 13.93 0.01
C SER A 282 -4.27 15.07 1.01
N PRO A 283 -4.20 14.81 2.32
CA PRO A 283 -4.20 15.90 3.32
C PRO A 283 -2.87 16.70 3.37
N VAL A 284 -1.88 16.30 2.57
CA VAL A 284 -0.57 16.94 2.47
C VAL A 284 -0.33 17.35 1.04
N ASP A 285 0.02 18.62 0.82
CA ASP A 285 0.32 19.14 -0.50
C ASP A 285 1.57 18.46 -1.10
N PHE A 286 1.49 18.11 -2.38
CA PHE A 286 2.63 17.62 -3.13
C PHE A 286 3.48 18.79 -3.65
N ASP A 287 4.79 18.54 -3.80
CA ASP A 287 5.64 19.48 -4.52
C ASP A 287 5.15 19.58 -5.98
N PRO A 288 4.93 20.80 -6.52
CA PRO A 288 4.47 21.00 -7.89
C PRO A 288 5.30 20.31 -8.96
N VAL A 289 6.54 19.91 -8.66
CA VAL A 289 7.40 19.13 -9.57
C VAL A 289 6.79 17.77 -9.91
N PHE A 290 5.88 17.25 -9.08
CA PHE A 290 5.18 15.99 -9.34
C PHE A 290 3.93 16.15 -10.21
N GLY A 291 3.61 17.35 -10.64
CA GLY A 291 2.46 17.65 -11.49
C GLY A 291 1.21 18.06 -10.71
N ALA A 292 0.09 18.14 -11.43
CA ALA A 292 -1.17 18.59 -10.84
C ALA A 292 -1.81 17.52 -9.96
N GLU A 293 -2.41 17.96 -8.86
CA GLU A 293 -3.24 17.16 -7.97
C GLU A 293 -4.71 17.47 -8.23
N SER A 294 -5.57 16.45 -8.23
CA SER A 294 -7.01 16.61 -8.35
C SER A 294 -7.67 16.54 -6.98
N PRO A 295 -8.44 17.54 -6.57
CA PRO A 295 -9.26 17.49 -5.36
C PRO A 295 -10.55 16.68 -5.54
N ASP A 296 -10.93 16.36 -6.78
CA ASP A 296 -12.19 15.70 -7.12
C ASP A 296 -12.24 14.21 -6.73
N LEU A 297 -11.10 13.62 -6.39
CA LEU A 297 -11.01 12.24 -5.91
C LEU A 297 -10.42 12.20 -4.49
N ALA A 298 -11.21 11.76 -3.53
CA ALA A 298 -10.71 11.37 -2.21
C ALA A 298 -10.15 9.94 -2.25
N THR A 299 -8.95 9.77 -2.80
CA THR A 299 -8.32 8.47 -3.11
C THR A 299 -8.35 7.49 -1.94
N SER A 300 -7.95 7.93 -0.74
CA SER A 300 -7.93 7.05 0.44
C SER A 300 -9.32 6.53 0.81
N ARG A 301 -10.36 7.35 0.62
CA ARG A 301 -11.75 6.94 0.86
C ARG A 301 -12.22 5.98 -0.24
N ALA A 302 -11.93 6.27 -1.49
CA ALA A 302 -12.25 5.38 -2.61
C ALA A 302 -11.61 3.99 -2.44
N ILE A 303 -10.33 3.96 -2.05
CA ILE A 303 -9.63 2.70 -1.73
C ILE A 303 -10.31 1.97 -0.58
N ALA A 304 -10.59 2.66 0.54
CA ALA A 304 -11.22 2.03 1.72
C ALA A 304 -12.62 1.49 1.40
N ASP A 305 -13.40 2.19 0.56
CA ASP A 305 -14.72 1.75 0.11
C ASP A 305 -14.64 0.51 -0.78
N PHE A 306 -13.69 0.52 -1.72
CA PHE A 306 -13.47 -0.58 -2.64
C PHE A 306 -13.01 -1.85 -1.91
N VAL A 307 -11.90 -1.78 -1.17
CA VAL A 307 -11.30 -2.98 -0.55
C VAL A 307 -12.21 -3.62 0.50
N ALA A 308 -13.04 -2.81 1.20
CA ALA A 308 -13.97 -3.33 2.20
C ALA A 308 -15.03 -4.27 1.63
N SER A 309 -15.25 -4.26 0.32
CA SER A 309 -16.19 -5.15 -0.38
C SER A 309 -15.65 -6.56 -0.56
N PHE A 310 -14.35 -6.79 -0.34
CA PHE A 310 -13.69 -8.05 -0.68
C PHE A 310 -13.11 -8.77 0.54
N SER A 311 -13.20 -10.10 0.50
CA SER A 311 -12.59 -11.01 1.46
C SER A 311 -12.13 -12.29 0.75
N LEU A 312 -11.11 -12.94 1.30
CA LEU A 312 -10.64 -14.27 0.88
C LEU A 312 -11.69 -15.36 1.13
#